data_65109e55d34d0faa283e844233daa016
#
_entry.id   65109e55d34d0faa283e844233daa016
#
_cell.length_a   1.000
_cell.length_b   1.000
_cell.length_c   1.000
_cell.angle_alpha   90.00
_cell.angle_beta   90.00
_cell.angle_gamma   90.00
#
_symmetry.space_group_name_H-M   'P 1'
#
loop_
_entity.id
_entity.type
_entity.pdbx_description
1 polymer ?
#
loop_
_entity_poly.entity_id
_entity_poly.type
_entity_poly.pdbx_seq_one_letter_code
_entity_poly.pdbx_strand_id
1 'polypeptide(L)'
;MVSSFLFIFAGMEKIYNYYQDIVTAYTRRADNLKKKIHLLGSIRLLLVASLIAMVWFFKSEDWKVLAGIAILFTIPFIALMVWHTKLFARKCYAEALANLCKNELNGLDYDFSAFDGAPEKSSAEHSFSLDLDLFGNHSLFQSVNRTVTFMGKEKLAGWFMQPLTDKAMILRRQEAIRELESFTQLRQHFYVTGILHPGNKDDQQPVSYTHLRAHETKANLV
;
A
#
# COMPACT_ATOMS: atom_id res chain seq x y z
N MET A 1 -7.69 30.48 27.83
CA MET A 1 -7.38 29.04 28.00
C MET A 1 -8.50 28.12 27.52
N VAL A 2 -9.79 28.32 27.90
CA VAL A 2 -10.92 27.51 27.43
C VAL A 2 -11.14 27.56 25.90
N SER A 3 -10.98 28.71 25.28
CA SER A 3 -11.13 28.88 23.82
C SER A 3 -10.11 28.09 22.99
N SER A 4 -8.86 27.99 23.46
CA SER A 4 -7.82 27.21 22.77
C SER A 4 -8.07 25.69 22.87
N PHE A 5 -8.61 25.25 24.00
CA PHE A 5 -9.00 23.86 24.21
C PHE A 5 -10.16 23.45 23.28
N LEU A 6 -11.19 24.27 23.16
CA LEU A 6 -12.31 24.07 22.23
C LEU A 6 -11.85 24.02 20.76
N PHE A 7 -10.86 24.82 20.37
CA PHE A 7 -10.30 24.78 19.01
C PHE A 7 -9.54 23.48 18.70
N ILE A 8 -8.79 22.96 19.68
CA ILE A 8 -8.06 21.69 19.54
C ILE A 8 -9.06 20.52 19.43
N PHE A 9 -10.09 20.49 20.28
CA PHE A 9 -11.14 19.45 20.22
C PHE A 9 -11.91 19.48 18.90
N ALA A 10 -12.31 20.66 18.43
CA ALA A 10 -12.98 20.80 17.12
C ALA A 10 -12.09 20.36 15.95
N GLY A 11 -10.78 20.60 16.02
CA GLY A 11 -9.82 20.12 15.05
C GLY A 11 -9.68 18.59 15.06
N MET A 12 -9.60 17.98 16.22
CA MET A 12 -9.54 16.52 16.38
C MET A 12 -10.81 15.83 15.89
N GLU A 13 -11.99 16.35 16.25
CA GLU A 13 -13.28 15.83 15.80
C GLU A 13 -13.40 15.87 14.28
N LYS A 14 -12.94 16.94 13.64
CA LYS A 14 -12.92 17.03 12.16
C LYS A 14 -12.02 15.98 11.53
N ILE A 15 -10.84 15.74 12.11
CA ILE A 15 -9.90 14.72 11.62
C ILE A 15 -10.49 13.32 11.83
N TYR A 16 -11.07 13.06 12.99
CA TYR A 16 -11.73 11.81 13.31
C TYR A 16 -12.85 11.51 12.30
N ASN A 17 -13.76 12.46 12.09
CA ASN A 17 -14.86 12.31 11.15
C ASN A 17 -14.37 12.08 9.72
N TYR A 18 -13.32 12.78 9.28
CA TYR A 18 -12.71 12.57 7.97
C TYR A 18 -12.23 11.12 7.77
N TYR A 19 -11.49 10.55 8.73
CA TYR A 19 -11.04 9.16 8.64
C TYR A 19 -12.20 8.18 8.74
N GLN A 20 -13.15 8.43 9.61
CA GLN A 20 -14.35 7.58 9.79
C GLN A 20 -15.20 7.50 8.52
N ASP A 21 -15.38 8.61 7.84
CA ASP A 21 -16.12 8.69 6.57
C ASP A 21 -15.41 7.84 5.48
N ILE A 22 -14.08 7.95 5.40
CA ILE A 22 -13.29 7.15 4.45
C ILE A 22 -13.40 5.66 4.80
N VAL A 23 -13.23 5.26 6.06
CA VAL A 23 -13.37 3.86 6.49
C VAL A 23 -14.73 3.32 6.07
N THR A 24 -15.81 4.04 6.37
CA THR A 24 -17.17 3.62 6.05
C THR A 24 -17.40 3.50 4.54
N ALA A 25 -16.99 4.51 3.77
CA ALA A 25 -17.16 4.54 2.32
C ALA A 25 -16.37 3.42 1.62
N TYR A 26 -15.10 3.23 1.99
CA TYR A 26 -14.23 2.26 1.33
C TYR A 26 -14.49 0.82 1.79
N THR A 27 -14.90 0.58 3.03
CA THR A 27 -15.38 -0.72 3.48
C THR A 27 -16.62 -1.14 2.68
N ARG A 28 -17.62 -0.25 2.57
CA ARG A 28 -18.82 -0.51 1.75
C ARG A 28 -18.45 -0.76 0.27
N ARG A 29 -17.47 -0.02 -0.26
CA ARG A 29 -16.98 -0.21 -1.63
C ARG A 29 -16.30 -1.56 -1.81
N ALA A 30 -15.47 -1.99 -0.86
CA ALA A 30 -14.82 -3.30 -0.86
C ALA A 30 -15.84 -4.44 -0.81
N ASP A 31 -16.87 -4.34 0.04
CA ASP A 31 -17.94 -5.33 0.14
C ASP A 31 -18.75 -5.46 -1.17
N ASN A 32 -19.06 -4.33 -1.79
CA ASN A 32 -19.75 -4.33 -3.08
C ASN A 32 -18.88 -4.95 -4.20
N LEU A 33 -17.57 -4.68 -4.19
CA LEU A 33 -16.64 -5.29 -5.13
C LEU A 33 -16.50 -6.79 -4.87
N LYS A 34 -16.47 -7.22 -3.61
CA LYS A 34 -16.45 -8.63 -3.21
C LYS A 34 -17.67 -9.38 -3.77
N LYS A 35 -18.88 -8.83 -3.63
CA LYS A 35 -20.11 -9.42 -4.20
C LYS A 35 -20.01 -9.56 -5.72
N LYS A 36 -19.51 -8.54 -6.43
CA LYS A 36 -19.30 -8.59 -7.89
C LYS A 36 -18.27 -9.64 -8.31
N ILE A 37 -17.17 -9.79 -7.55
CA ILE A 37 -16.14 -10.80 -7.78
C ILE A 37 -16.71 -12.21 -7.62
N HIS A 38 -17.52 -12.45 -6.58
CA HIS A 38 -18.19 -13.75 -6.39
C HIS A 38 -19.16 -14.05 -7.54
N LEU A 39 -19.96 -13.07 -7.96
CA LEU A 39 -20.88 -13.24 -9.10
C LEU A 39 -20.12 -13.61 -10.38
N LEU A 40 -19.02 -12.89 -10.69
CA LEU A 40 -18.18 -13.22 -11.84
C LEU A 40 -17.53 -14.60 -11.74
N GLY A 41 -17.14 -15.02 -10.53
CA GLY A 41 -16.66 -16.37 -10.27
C GLY A 41 -17.70 -17.43 -10.59
N SER A 42 -18.96 -17.23 -10.16
CA SER A 42 -20.09 -18.13 -10.47
C SER A 42 -20.38 -18.17 -11.97
N ILE A 43 -20.39 -17.02 -12.67
CA ILE A 43 -20.60 -16.97 -14.13
C ILE A 43 -19.48 -17.73 -14.85
N ARG A 44 -18.22 -17.59 -14.43
CA ARG A 44 -17.09 -18.31 -15.02
C ARG A 44 -17.21 -19.82 -14.80
N LEU A 45 -17.66 -20.27 -13.63
CA LEU A 45 -17.90 -21.69 -13.35
C LEU A 45 -19.01 -22.26 -14.25
N LEU A 46 -20.12 -21.52 -14.42
CA LEU A 46 -21.20 -21.91 -15.31
C LEU A 46 -20.74 -21.98 -16.77
N LEU A 47 -19.89 -21.04 -17.20
CA LEU A 47 -19.32 -21.04 -18.55
C LEU A 47 -18.45 -22.28 -18.81
N VAL A 48 -17.62 -22.68 -17.83
CA VAL A 48 -16.82 -23.91 -17.95
C VAL A 48 -17.72 -25.15 -17.95
N ALA A 49 -18.71 -25.21 -17.08
CA ALA A 49 -19.66 -26.33 -17.03
C ALA A 49 -20.45 -26.47 -18.35
N SER A 50 -20.88 -25.34 -18.94
CA SER A 50 -21.57 -25.34 -20.24
C SER A 50 -20.65 -25.75 -21.38
N LEU A 51 -19.37 -25.40 -21.36
CA LEU A 51 -18.38 -25.87 -22.32
C LEU A 51 -18.24 -27.41 -22.25
N ILE A 52 -18.10 -27.97 -21.04
CA ILE A 52 -17.96 -29.40 -20.85
C ILE A 52 -19.22 -30.14 -21.37
N ALA A 53 -20.41 -29.63 -21.04
CA ALA A 53 -21.67 -30.22 -21.53
C ALA A 53 -21.76 -30.16 -23.06
N MET A 54 -21.37 -29.07 -23.68
CA MET A 54 -21.37 -28.87 -25.13
C MET A 54 -20.40 -29.81 -25.83
N VAL A 55 -19.18 -29.95 -25.33
CA VAL A 55 -18.18 -30.88 -25.84
C VAL A 55 -18.69 -32.33 -25.70
N TRP A 56 -19.33 -32.68 -24.60
CA TRP A 56 -19.89 -34.02 -24.38
C TRP A 56 -21.04 -34.33 -25.35
N PHE A 57 -21.89 -33.36 -25.62
CA PHE A 57 -23.03 -33.50 -26.53
C PHE A 57 -22.59 -33.64 -27.99
N PHE A 58 -21.58 -32.84 -28.42
CA PHE A 58 -21.07 -32.79 -29.79
C PHE A 58 -19.85 -33.71 -30.02
N LYS A 59 -19.55 -34.64 -29.13
CA LYS A 59 -18.38 -35.53 -29.22
C LYS A 59 -18.28 -36.38 -30.50
N SER A 60 -19.42 -36.60 -31.17
CA SER A 60 -19.52 -37.42 -32.40
C SER A 60 -19.39 -36.58 -33.69
N GLU A 61 -19.30 -35.26 -33.57
CA GLU A 61 -19.19 -34.35 -34.69
C GLU A 61 -17.71 -34.14 -35.13
N ASP A 62 -17.55 -33.51 -36.29
CA ASP A 62 -16.23 -33.18 -36.82
C ASP A 62 -15.39 -32.36 -35.85
N TRP A 63 -14.08 -32.61 -35.81
CA TRP A 63 -13.14 -31.85 -34.96
C TRP A 63 -13.19 -30.33 -35.21
N LYS A 64 -13.60 -29.87 -36.41
CA LYS A 64 -13.80 -28.45 -36.73
C LYS A 64 -14.92 -27.80 -35.93
N VAL A 65 -15.99 -28.54 -35.67
CA VAL A 65 -17.12 -28.10 -34.84
C VAL A 65 -16.65 -27.94 -33.40
N LEU A 66 -15.92 -28.93 -32.87
CA LEU A 66 -15.35 -28.87 -31.52
C LEU A 66 -14.38 -27.71 -31.35
N ALA A 67 -13.52 -27.45 -32.35
CA ALA A 67 -12.61 -26.31 -32.35
C ALA A 67 -13.37 -24.96 -32.35
N GLY A 68 -14.44 -24.85 -33.14
CA GLY A 68 -15.31 -23.67 -33.13
C GLY A 68 -15.96 -23.41 -31.77
N ILE A 69 -16.47 -24.45 -31.12
CA ILE A 69 -17.05 -24.38 -29.75
C ILE A 69 -15.97 -23.92 -28.76
N ALA A 70 -14.77 -24.51 -28.78
CA ALA A 70 -13.69 -24.14 -27.90
C ALA A 70 -13.31 -22.65 -28.04
N ILE A 71 -13.19 -22.14 -29.26
CA ILE A 71 -12.89 -20.73 -29.52
C ILE A 71 -14.01 -19.82 -29.00
N LEU A 72 -15.27 -20.17 -29.25
CA LEU A 72 -16.45 -19.39 -28.80
C LEU A 72 -16.47 -19.21 -27.29
N PHE A 73 -16.05 -20.22 -26.51
CA PHE A 73 -16.02 -20.15 -25.04
C PHE A 73 -14.73 -19.55 -24.48
N THR A 74 -13.61 -19.68 -25.19
CA THR A 74 -12.31 -19.16 -24.74
C THR A 74 -12.28 -17.62 -24.69
N ILE A 75 -12.84 -16.96 -25.69
CA ILE A 75 -12.85 -15.48 -25.76
C ILE A 75 -13.57 -14.85 -24.55
N PRO A 76 -14.84 -15.21 -24.24
CA PRO A 76 -15.53 -14.65 -23.07
C PRO A 76 -14.86 -15.08 -21.75
N PHE A 77 -14.27 -16.27 -21.67
CA PHE A 77 -13.55 -16.70 -20.49
C PHE A 77 -12.34 -15.80 -20.18
N ILE A 78 -11.53 -15.47 -21.20
CA ILE A 78 -10.40 -14.55 -21.06
C ILE A 78 -10.89 -13.16 -20.66
N ALA A 79 -11.94 -12.65 -21.31
CA ALA A 79 -12.52 -11.35 -20.96
C ALA A 79 -12.98 -11.27 -19.49
N LEU A 80 -13.67 -12.32 -19.01
CA LEU A 80 -14.08 -12.43 -17.61
C LEU A 80 -12.88 -12.52 -16.66
N MET A 81 -11.80 -13.19 -17.05
CA MET A 81 -10.58 -13.29 -16.26
C MET A 81 -9.92 -11.92 -16.08
N VAL A 82 -9.75 -11.19 -17.17
CA VAL A 82 -9.18 -9.83 -17.14
C VAL A 82 -10.05 -8.89 -16.28
N TRP A 83 -11.36 -8.98 -16.43
CA TRP A 83 -12.28 -8.16 -15.64
C TRP A 83 -12.23 -8.49 -14.14
N HIS A 84 -12.21 -9.78 -13.82
CA HIS A 84 -12.02 -10.26 -12.45
C HIS A 84 -10.75 -9.70 -11.80
N THR A 85 -9.62 -9.75 -12.50
CA THR A 85 -8.34 -9.22 -12.01
C THR A 85 -8.42 -7.72 -11.74
N LYS A 86 -9.05 -6.95 -12.63
CA LYS A 86 -9.25 -5.50 -12.43
C LYS A 86 -10.14 -5.19 -11.22
N LEU A 87 -11.22 -5.95 -11.02
CA LEU A 87 -12.09 -5.77 -9.84
C LEU A 87 -11.39 -6.17 -8.55
N PHE A 88 -10.58 -7.24 -8.59
CA PHE A 88 -9.79 -7.68 -7.46
C PHE A 88 -8.77 -6.64 -7.03
N ALA A 89 -8.02 -6.04 -7.99
CA ALA A 89 -7.09 -4.96 -7.70
C ALA A 89 -7.79 -3.73 -7.06
N ARG A 90 -8.98 -3.36 -7.57
CA ARG A 90 -9.79 -2.27 -6.99
C ARG A 90 -10.28 -2.60 -5.57
N LYS A 91 -10.63 -3.86 -5.31
CA LYS A 91 -11.02 -4.34 -3.98
C LYS A 91 -9.84 -4.23 -3.01
N CYS A 92 -8.67 -4.77 -3.38
CA CYS A 92 -7.46 -4.70 -2.55
C CYS A 92 -7.09 -3.26 -2.21
N TYR A 93 -7.18 -2.33 -3.18
CA TYR A 93 -6.95 -0.92 -2.94
C TYR A 93 -7.95 -0.33 -1.92
N ALA A 94 -9.23 -0.65 -2.07
CA ALA A 94 -10.27 -0.15 -1.17
C ALA A 94 -10.08 -0.68 0.27
N GLU A 95 -9.74 -1.97 0.41
CA GLU A 95 -9.44 -2.59 1.70
C GLU A 95 -8.18 -1.99 2.35
N ALA A 96 -7.11 -1.81 1.58
CA ALA A 96 -5.87 -1.23 2.09
C ALA A 96 -6.05 0.21 2.56
N LEU A 97 -6.82 1.03 1.83
CA LEU A 97 -7.12 2.41 2.23
C LEU A 97 -8.02 2.46 3.47
N ALA A 98 -9.05 1.60 3.54
CA ALA A 98 -9.89 1.50 4.74
C ALA A 98 -9.07 1.08 5.96
N ASN A 99 -8.17 0.11 5.82
CA ASN A 99 -7.28 -0.34 6.89
C ASN A 99 -6.29 0.76 7.32
N LEU A 100 -5.69 1.50 6.38
CA LEU A 100 -4.86 2.66 6.71
C LEU A 100 -5.63 3.66 7.58
N CYS A 101 -6.81 4.09 7.12
CA CYS A 101 -7.61 5.07 7.85
C CYS A 101 -8.09 4.55 9.21
N LYS A 102 -8.37 3.24 9.33
CA LYS A 102 -8.68 2.60 10.61
C LYS A 102 -7.48 2.64 11.57
N ASN A 103 -6.28 2.36 11.06
CA ASN A 103 -5.06 2.44 11.88
C ASN A 103 -4.75 3.89 12.29
N GLU A 104 -5.05 4.88 11.44
CA GLU A 104 -4.93 6.30 11.83
C GLU A 104 -5.96 6.69 12.92
N LEU A 105 -7.19 6.15 12.87
CA LEU A 105 -8.18 6.33 13.95
C LEU A 105 -7.68 5.74 15.25
N ASN A 106 -7.14 4.52 15.25
CA ASN A 106 -6.53 3.92 16.43
C ASN A 106 -5.37 4.79 16.96
N GLY A 107 -4.56 5.35 16.03
CA GLY A 107 -3.48 6.28 16.38
C GLY A 107 -3.96 7.57 17.05
N LEU A 108 -5.16 8.07 16.75
CA LEU A 108 -5.78 9.19 17.48
C LEU A 108 -6.13 8.81 18.93
N ASP A 109 -6.36 7.52 19.20
CA ASP A 109 -6.55 6.96 20.53
C ASP A 109 -5.23 6.48 21.18
N TYR A 110 -4.08 6.91 20.62
CA TYR A 110 -2.72 6.53 21.05
C TYR A 110 -2.38 5.04 20.87
N ASP A 111 -3.13 4.28 20.08
CA ASP A 111 -2.79 2.91 19.71
C ASP A 111 -2.04 2.90 18.37
N PHE A 112 -0.72 2.81 18.44
CA PHE A 112 0.17 2.75 17.26
C PHE A 112 0.64 1.33 16.95
N SER A 113 0.05 0.30 17.55
CA SER A 113 0.46 -1.11 17.41
C SER A 113 0.46 -1.62 15.97
N ALA A 114 -0.35 -1.03 15.08
CA ALA A 114 -0.41 -1.35 13.66
C ALA A 114 0.80 -0.86 12.84
N PHE A 115 1.64 0.00 13.41
CA PHE A 115 2.79 0.59 12.73
C PHE A 115 4.10 -0.02 13.24
N ASP A 116 5.09 -0.10 12.35
CA ASP A 116 6.40 -0.65 12.69
C ASP A 116 7.21 0.34 13.55
N GLY A 117 7.61 -0.09 14.73
CA GLY A 117 8.44 0.67 15.66
C GLY A 117 9.94 0.55 15.44
N ALA A 118 10.41 -0.22 14.46
CA ALA A 118 11.81 -0.49 14.17
C ALA A 118 12.63 -0.97 15.39
N PRO A 119 12.23 -2.05 16.08
CA PRO A 119 12.91 -2.51 17.29
C PRO A 119 14.37 -2.90 17.03
N GLU A 120 14.73 -3.29 15.80
CA GLU A 120 16.09 -3.59 15.37
C GLU A 120 17.03 -2.37 15.38
N LYS A 121 16.48 -1.15 15.46
CA LYS A 121 17.25 0.10 15.56
C LYS A 121 17.51 0.52 17.02
N SER A 122 16.91 -0.16 17.98
CA SER A 122 17.18 0.09 19.40
C SER A 122 18.57 -0.43 19.72
N SER A 123 19.51 0.46 20.01
CA SER A 123 20.90 0.12 20.32
C SER A 123 21.37 0.88 21.55
N ALA A 124 22.03 0.16 22.46
CA ALA A 124 22.68 0.75 23.63
C ALA A 124 23.92 1.59 23.25
N GLU A 125 24.45 1.42 22.04
CA GLU A 125 25.59 2.20 21.55
C GLU A 125 25.20 3.64 21.18
N HIS A 126 23.92 3.88 20.93
CA HIS A 126 23.43 5.21 20.62
C HIS A 126 23.10 5.99 21.90
N SER A 127 23.71 7.15 22.08
CA SER A 127 23.76 7.90 23.35
C SER A 127 22.39 8.27 23.97
N PHE A 128 21.32 8.33 23.20
CA PHE A 128 20.00 8.76 23.69
C PHE A 128 18.82 7.93 23.16
N SER A 129 19.05 6.92 22.31
CA SER A 129 17.95 6.17 21.67
C SER A 129 17.13 5.37 22.67
N LEU A 130 17.76 4.83 23.70
CA LEU A 130 17.11 4.08 24.78
C LEU A 130 16.46 5.02 25.79
N ASP A 131 17.15 6.09 26.19
CA ASP A 131 16.65 7.03 27.21
C ASP A 131 15.37 7.77 26.76
N LEU A 132 15.20 7.95 25.45
CA LEU A 132 14.06 8.63 24.87
C LEU A 132 13.04 7.68 24.23
N ASP A 133 13.17 6.38 24.41
CA ASP A 133 12.30 5.36 23.78
C ASP A 133 12.03 5.64 22.30
N LEU A 134 13.11 5.94 21.55
CA LEU A 134 12.99 6.33 20.15
C LEU A 134 12.47 5.21 19.25
N PHE A 135 12.84 3.94 19.53
CA PHE A 135 12.53 2.77 18.71
C PHE A 135 11.91 1.65 19.56
N GLY A 136 11.12 0.80 18.93
CA GLY A 136 10.44 -0.32 19.58
C GLY A 136 8.95 -0.09 19.73
N ASN A 137 8.32 -0.89 20.59
CA ASN A 137 6.89 -0.77 20.87
C ASN A 137 6.60 0.49 21.70
N HIS A 138 5.52 1.18 21.37
CA HIS A 138 5.09 2.44 22.00
C HIS A 138 6.11 3.58 21.89
N SER A 139 7.05 3.47 20.94
CA SER A 139 8.11 4.45 20.72
C SER A 139 7.64 5.67 19.91
N LEU A 140 8.45 6.74 19.98
CA LEU A 140 8.24 7.92 19.15
C LEU A 140 8.29 7.57 17.65
N PHE A 141 9.22 6.71 17.24
CA PHE A 141 9.31 6.25 15.85
C PHE A 141 8.03 5.57 15.40
N GLN A 142 7.49 4.65 16.21
CA GLN A 142 6.25 3.94 15.91
C GLN A 142 5.06 4.90 15.68
N SER A 143 4.97 5.96 16.49
CA SER A 143 3.89 6.95 16.37
C SER A 143 3.96 7.75 15.07
N VAL A 144 5.16 7.97 14.52
CA VAL A 144 5.39 8.79 13.32
C VAL A 144 5.55 7.95 12.05
N ASN A 145 6.01 6.71 12.18
CA ASN A 145 6.38 5.88 11.02
C ASN A 145 5.17 5.54 10.14
N ARG A 146 5.19 6.06 8.92
CA ARG A 146 4.25 5.74 7.83
C ARG A 146 5.02 5.36 6.56
N THR A 147 6.24 4.87 6.72
CA THR A 147 7.05 4.43 5.59
C THR A 147 6.58 3.07 5.06
N VAL A 148 6.62 2.89 3.75
CA VAL A 148 6.21 1.66 3.06
C VAL A 148 7.37 0.98 2.33
N THR A 149 8.54 1.63 2.31
CA THR A 149 9.76 1.11 1.68
C THR A 149 10.86 0.98 2.71
N PHE A 150 11.76 0.00 2.50
CA PHE A 150 12.93 -0.19 3.36
C PHE A 150 13.79 1.09 3.42
N MET A 151 14.10 1.68 2.26
CA MET A 151 14.92 2.90 2.19
C MET A 151 14.24 4.10 2.89
N GLY A 152 12.92 4.20 2.81
CA GLY A 152 12.15 5.21 3.53
C GLY A 152 12.25 5.03 5.05
N LYS A 153 12.13 3.79 5.53
CA LYS A 153 12.31 3.44 6.95
C LYS A 153 13.71 3.77 7.44
N GLU A 154 14.75 3.35 6.70
CA GLU A 154 16.15 3.67 7.03
C GLU A 154 16.40 5.17 7.08
N LYS A 155 15.86 5.92 6.11
CA LYS A 155 16.01 7.38 6.07
C LYS A 155 15.31 8.07 7.24
N LEU A 156 14.10 7.63 7.58
CA LEU A 156 13.36 8.16 8.72
C LEU A 156 14.08 7.85 10.03
N ALA A 157 14.53 6.60 10.23
CA ALA A 157 15.30 6.22 11.42
C ALA A 157 16.59 7.05 11.54
N GLY A 158 17.31 7.26 10.43
CA GLY A 158 18.49 8.11 10.42
C GLY A 158 18.20 9.55 10.85
N TRP A 159 17.01 10.09 10.56
CA TRP A 159 16.63 11.43 11.02
C TRP A 159 16.40 11.51 12.53
N PHE A 160 15.97 10.42 13.16
CA PHE A 160 15.83 10.35 14.61
C PHE A 160 17.21 10.18 15.30
N MET A 161 18.10 9.36 14.71
CA MET A 161 19.42 9.11 15.27
C MET A 161 20.39 10.29 15.07
N GLN A 162 20.24 11.00 13.95
CA GLN A 162 21.12 12.11 13.58
C GLN A 162 20.31 13.39 13.30
N PRO A 163 19.91 14.11 14.37
CA PRO A 163 19.12 15.34 14.21
C PRO A 163 19.92 16.41 13.48
N LEU A 164 19.24 17.20 12.66
CA LEU A 164 19.84 18.33 11.96
C LEU A 164 20.20 19.44 12.96
N THR A 165 21.39 20.00 12.81
CA THR A 165 21.88 21.15 13.57
C THR A 165 21.89 22.44 12.75
N ASP A 166 21.93 22.35 11.41
CA ASP A 166 21.87 23.49 10.53
C ASP A 166 20.45 24.07 10.41
N LYS A 167 20.33 25.35 10.81
CA LYS A 167 19.05 26.07 10.77
C LYS A 167 18.42 26.12 9.36
N ALA A 168 19.21 26.31 8.30
CA ALA A 168 18.68 26.40 6.95
C ALA A 168 18.08 25.06 6.50
N MET A 169 18.73 23.94 6.83
CA MET A 169 18.26 22.60 6.54
C MET A 169 17.00 22.25 7.34
N ILE A 170 16.91 22.68 8.61
CA ILE A 170 15.72 22.48 9.44
C ILE A 170 14.52 23.21 8.83
N LEU A 171 14.69 24.48 8.47
CA LEU A 171 13.61 25.29 7.89
C LEU A 171 13.10 24.70 6.56
N ARG A 172 14.02 24.29 5.67
CA ARG A 172 13.64 23.63 4.40
C ARG A 172 12.86 22.34 4.63
N ARG A 173 13.24 21.53 5.63
CA ARG A 173 12.51 20.29 5.96
C ARG A 173 11.12 20.62 6.51
N GLN A 174 10.98 21.60 7.37
CA GLN A 174 9.70 22.05 7.90
C GLN A 174 8.77 22.59 6.80
N GLU A 175 9.30 23.31 5.83
CA GLU A 175 8.55 23.81 4.67
C GLU A 175 8.04 22.63 3.81
N ALA A 176 8.90 21.66 3.48
CA ALA A 176 8.52 20.48 2.73
C ALA A 176 7.43 19.64 3.45
N ILE A 177 7.52 19.49 4.78
CA ILE A 177 6.51 18.79 5.57
C ILE A 177 5.17 19.55 5.50
N ARG A 178 5.19 20.87 5.64
CA ARG A 178 3.99 21.71 5.56
C ARG A 178 3.34 21.67 4.19
N GLU A 179 4.13 21.64 3.12
CA GLU A 179 3.62 21.46 1.76
C GLU A 179 2.94 20.10 1.61
N LEU A 180 3.59 19.01 2.03
CA LEU A 180 3.04 17.65 1.96
C LEU A 180 1.83 17.43 2.88
N GLU A 181 1.68 18.21 3.94
CA GLU A 181 0.53 18.13 4.85
C GLU A 181 -0.79 18.36 4.10
N SER A 182 -0.82 19.31 3.18
CA SER A 182 -2.00 19.64 2.37
C SER A 182 -2.41 18.53 1.39
N PHE A 183 -1.48 17.67 0.97
CA PHE A 183 -1.70 16.60 -0.02
C PHE A 183 -2.12 15.27 0.60
N THR A 184 -3.15 15.26 1.45
CA THR A 184 -3.57 14.06 2.17
C THR A 184 -3.91 12.88 1.25
N GLN A 185 -4.63 13.12 0.15
CA GLN A 185 -4.98 12.07 -0.81
C GLN A 185 -3.75 11.47 -1.49
N LEU A 186 -2.76 12.31 -1.84
CA LEU A 186 -1.50 11.85 -2.44
C LEU A 186 -0.73 10.95 -1.46
N ARG A 187 -0.63 11.36 -0.18
CA ARG A 187 0.05 10.57 0.86
C ARG A 187 -0.64 9.22 1.08
N GLN A 188 -1.98 9.20 1.15
CA GLN A 188 -2.76 7.98 1.28
C GLN A 188 -2.58 7.07 0.07
N HIS A 189 -2.63 7.62 -1.15
CA HIS A 189 -2.41 6.85 -2.38
C HIS A 189 -1.00 6.26 -2.45
N PHE A 190 0.02 7.05 -2.11
CA PHE A 190 1.40 6.59 -2.05
C PHE A 190 1.57 5.43 -1.06
N TYR A 191 1.04 5.57 0.16
CA TYR A 191 1.11 4.54 1.19
C TYR A 191 0.43 3.24 0.74
N VAL A 192 -0.81 3.34 0.25
CA VAL A 192 -1.58 2.17 -0.22
C VAL A 192 -0.89 1.48 -1.39
N THR A 193 -0.37 2.25 -2.35
CA THR A 193 0.36 1.70 -3.50
C THR A 193 1.63 0.98 -3.05
N GLY A 194 2.38 1.54 -2.11
CA GLY A 194 3.58 0.91 -1.56
C GLY A 194 3.29 -0.41 -0.83
N ILE A 195 2.19 -0.50 -0.08
CA ILE A 195 1.77 -1.75 0.57
C ILE A 195 1.32 -2.81 -0.44
N LEU A 196 0.58 -2.41 -1.48
CA LEU A 196 0.07 -3.34 -2.49
C LEU A 196 1.16 -3.84 -3.44
N HIS A 197 2.24 -3.08 -3.59
CA HIS A 197 3.37 -3.39 -4.45
C HIS A 197 4.68 -3.29 -3.64
N PRO A 198 4.87 -4.16 -2.63
CA PRO A 198 6.13 -4.18 -1.91
C PRO A 198 7.25 -4.51 -2.90
N GLY A 199 8.29 -3.66 -2.94
CA GLY A 199 9.50 -3.91 -3.75
C GLY A 199 10.12 -5.26 -3.38
N ASN A 200 10.85 -5.86 -4.32
CA ASN A 200 11.59 -7.09 -4.04
C ASN A 200 12.59 -6.86 -2.90
N LYS A 201 12.80 -7.89 -2.08
CA LYS A 201 13.83 -7.82 -1.03
C LYS A 201 15.23 -7.53 -1.60
N ASP A 202 15.46 -7.86 -2.87
CA ASP A 202 16.72 -7.57 -3.56
C ASP A 202 16.90 -6.08 -3.88
N ASP A 203 15.80 -5.31 -4.00
CA ASP A 203 15.84 -3.84 -4.08
C ASP A 203 16.27 -3.18 -2.75
N GLN A 204 16.39 -3.97 -1.69
CA GLN A 204 16.87 -3.53 -0.37
C GLN A 204 18.41 -3.43 -0.31
N GLN A 205 19.13 -4.07 -1.22
CA GLN A 205 20.57 -3.84 -1.35
C GLN A 205 20.76 -2.55 -2.16
N PRO A 206 21.60 -1.61 -1.66
CA PRO A 206 21.98 -0.47 -2.49
C PRO A 206 22.55 -1.06 -3.78
N VAL A 207 21.91 -0.75 -4.92
CA VAL A 207 22.44 -1.11 -6.23
C VAL A 207 23.88 -0.58 -6.24
N SER A 208 24.84 -1.49 -6.15
CA SER A 208 26.24 -1.13 -6.21
C SER A 208 26.43 -0.51 -7.59
N TYR A 209 26.65 0.79 -7.66
CA TYR A 209 26.92 1.54 -8.88
C TYR A 209 28.12 0.99 -9.68
N THR A 210 28.79 -0.02 -9.15
CA THR A 210 29.89 -0.74 -9.81
C THR A 210 29.45 -1.47 -11.06
N HIS A 211 28.18 -1.94 -11.17
CA HIS A 211 27.71 -2.61 -12.40
C HIS A 211 27.39 -1.63 -13.55
N LEU A 212 26.98 -0.41 -13.26
CA LEU A 212 26.76 0.60 -14.33
C LEU A 212 28.08 1.11 -14.93
N ARG A 213 29.13 1.25 -14.11
CA ARG A 213 30.48 1.63 -14.63
C ARG A 213 31.14 0.54 -15.48
N ALA A 214 30.83 -0.73 -15.26
CA ALA A 214 31.39 -1.82 -16.06
C ALA A 214 30.82 -1.87 -17.50
N HIS A 215 29.61 -1.35 -17.72
CA HIS A 215 29.02 -1.26 -19.07
C HIS A 215 29.48 -0.01 -19.84
N GLU A 216 29.75 1.11 -19.15
CA GLU A 216 30.23 2.33 -19.82
C GLU A 216 31.69 2.24 -20.29
N THR A 217 32.52 1.48 -19.55
CA THR A 217 33.95 1.32 -19.95
C THR A 217 34.15 0.39 -21.12
N LYS A 218 33.20 -0.46 -21.49
CA LYS A 218 33.27 -1.31 -22.71
C LYS A 218 32.80 -0.61 -24.00
N ALA A 219 32.00 0.44 -23.89
CA ALA A 219 31.48 1.18 -25.04
C ALA A 219 32.45 2.28 -25.56
N ASN A 220 33.48 2.65 -24.82
CA ASN A 220 34.43 3.72 -25.16
C ASN A 220 35.80 3.20 -25.60
N LEU A 221 35.92 1.92 -25.97
CA LEU A 221 37.19 1.29 -26.48
C LEU A 221 37.01 0.68 -27.86
N VAL A 222 36.21 1.32 -28.73
CA VAL A 222 36.25 1.06 -30.21
C VAL A 222 36.31 2.40 -30.91
#